data_30e0ea65460ff5afe4d6a442d589393c
#
_entry.id   30e0ea65460ff5afe4d6a442d589393c
#
_cell.length_a   1.000
_cell.length_b   1.000
_cell.length_c   1.000
_cell.angle_alpha   90.00
_cell.angle_beta   90.00
_cell.angle_gamma   90.00
#
_symmetry.space_group_name_H-M   'P 1'
#
loop_
_entity.id
_entity.type
_entity.pdbx_description
1 polymer ?
#
loop_
_entity_poly.entity_id
_entity_poly.type
_entity_poly.pdbx_seq_one_letter_code
_entity_poly.pdbx_strand_id
1 'polypeptide(L)'
;MRTLTALGVALLVSAGAVAANPPAANTDKAAIQTLEDTYNEGFNSKDVDKVMSVYIPGKQLFVFDLVPPREYKGWDAYKKDFEGLFSEFTGPMKNTISEQTIHVVGSLAYGHNIQSGEFTAKDGKTVKIVARTTDIYRKINGKWLIVEEHNSIPVDLDTMKPDLTSKP
;
A
#
# COMPACT_ATOMS: atom_id res chain seq x y z
N MET A 1 -26.17 -15.19 -78.85
CA MET A 1 -24.99 -15.02 -78.00
C MET A 1 -25.42 -14.15 -76.79
N ARG A 2 -25.53 -14.74 -75.62
CA ARG A 2 -25.89 -14.04 -74.36
C ARG A 2 -24.63 -13.93 -73.48
N THR A 3 -24.19 -12.71 -73.25
CA THR A 3 -23.08 -12.40 -72.37
C THR A 3 -23.58 -12.31 -70.91
N LEU A 4 -23.10 -13.20 -70.03
CA LEU A 4 -23.29 -13.12 -68.60
C LEU A 4 -22.26 -12.17 -68.01
N THR A 5 -22.75 -11.14 -67.36
CA THR A 5 -21.93 -10.22 -66.52
C THR A 5 -21.91 -10.74 -65.07
N ALA A 6 -20.76 -11.15 -64.57
CA ALA A 6 -20.58 -11.59 -63.21
C ALA A 6 -20.38 -10.37 -62.29
N LEU A 7 -21.28 -10.19 -61.35
CA LEU A 7 -21.15 -9.16 -60.24
C LEU A 7 -20.35 -9.73 -59.12
N GLY A 8 -19.13 -9.24 -58.92
CA GLY A 8 -18.30 -9.59 -57.79
C GLY A 8 -18.68 -8.77 -56.54
N VAL A 9 -19.16 -9.44 -55.49
CA VAL A 9 -19.40 -8.83 -54.18
C VAL A 9 -18.09 -8.91 -53.37
N ALA A 10 -17.47 -7.77 -53.13
CA ALA A 10 -16.32 -7.66 -52.25
C ALA A 10 -16.82 -7.57 -50.79
N LEU A 11 -16.55 -8.61 -49.99
CA LEU A 11 -16.78 -8.60 -48.53
C LEU A 11 -15.64 -7.84 -47.86
N LEU A 12 -15.91 -6.64 -47.36
CA LEU A 12 -15.00 -5.90 -46.45
C LEU A 12 -15.13 -6.49 -45.05
N VAL A 13 -14.16 -7.31 -44.64
CA VAL A 13 -14.01 -7.74 -43.26
C VAL A 13 -13.29 -6.63 -42.50
N SER A 14 -14.03 -5.84 -41.73
CA SER A 14 -13.44 -4.89 -40.79
C SER A 14 -12.91 -5.69 -39.58
N ALA A 15 -11.59 -5.85 -39.50
CA ALA A 15 -10.92 -6.36 -38.29
C ALA A 15 -10.99 -5.29 -37.22
N GLY A 16 -11.99 -5.37 -36.33
CA GLY A 16 -12.03 -4.60 -35.11
C GLY A 16 -10.85 -5.01 -34.21
N ALA A 17 -9.93 -4.10 -33.95
CA ALA A 17 -8.89 -4.30 -32.95
C ALA A 17 -9.57 -4.37 -31.58
N VAL A 18 -9.68 -5.58 -31.01
CA VAL A 18 -10.05 -5.78 -29.60
C VAL A 18 -8.86 -5.30 -28.80
N ALA A 19 -8.99 -4.15 -28.13
CA ALA A 19 -8.01 -3.72 -27.16
C ALA A 19 -7.90 -4.80 -26.07
N ALA A 20 -6.75 -5.46 -26.00
CA ALA A 20 -6.50 -6.45 -24.95
C ALA A 20 -6.53 -5.74 -23.61
N ASN A 21 -7.46 -6.13 -22.72
CA ASN A 21 -7.44 -5.67 -21.35
C ASN A 21 -6.09 -6.07 -20.73
N PRO A 22 -5.43 -5.18 -19.96
CA PRO A 22 -4.19 -5.53 -19.28
C PRO A 22 -4.42 -6.77 -18.41
N PRO A 23 -3.41 -7.66 -18.28
CA PRO A 23 -3.53 -8.84 -17.44
C PRO A 23 -4.04 -8.46 -16.04
N ALA A 24 -4.96 -9.23 -15.47
CA ALA A 24 -5.60 -8.94 -14.17
C ALA A 24 -4.57 -8.65 -13.06
N ALA A 25 -3.43 -9.32 -13.07
CA ALA A 25 -2.33 -9.09 -12.14
C ALA A 25 -1.75 -7.66 -12.20
N ASN A 26 -1.69 -7.03 -13.37
CA ASN A 26 -1.20 -5.65 -13.49
C ASN A 26 -2.22 -4.65 -12.96
N THR A 27 -3.51 -4.91 -13.16
CA THR A 27 -4.60 -4.10 -12.61
C THR A 27 -4.65 -4.19 -11.09
N ASP A 28 -4.41 -5.39 -10.53
CA ASP A 28 -4.38 -5.62 -9.09
C ASP A 28 -3.15 -4.98 -8.43
N LYS A 29 -1.97 -5.04 -9.07
CA LYS A 29 -0.79 -4.30 -8.60
C LYS A 29 -1.02 -2.79 -8.55
N ALA A 30 -1.63 -2.23 -9.61
CA ALA A 30 -1.96 -0.81 -9.64
C ALA A 30 -2.98 -0.42 -8.55
N ALA A 31 -3.95 -1.27 -8.26
CA ALA A 31 -4.92 -1.05 -7.19
C ALA A 31 -4.27 -1.10 -5.80
N ILE A 32 -3.30 -2.00 -5.58
CA ILE A 32 -2.53 -2.04 -4.33
C ILE A 32 -1.61 -0.82 -4.23
N GLN A 33 -0.98 -0.38 -5.33
CA GLN A 33 -0.20 0.85 -5.33
C GLN A 33 -1.06 2.05 -4.91
N THR A 34 -2.26 2.18 -5.46
CA THR A 34 -3.21 3.25 -5.08
C THR A 34 -3.59 3.16 -3.59
N LEU A 35 -3.69 1.95 -3.04
CA LEU A 35 -3.94 1.72 -1.62
C LEU A 35 -2.77 2.27 -0.77
N GLU A 36 -1.52 1.97 -1.15
CA GLU A 36 -0.32 2.49 -0.47
C GLU A 36 -0.20 4.02 -0.58
N ASP A 37 -0.51 4.57 -1.75
CA ASP A 37 -0.56 6.02 -1.93
C ASP A 37 -1.62 6.67 -1.01
N THR A 38 -2.78 6.01 -0.86
CA THR A 38 -3.86 6.46 0.05
C THR A 38 -3.42 6.44 1.52
N TYR A 39 -2.72 5.36 1.93
CA TYR A 39 -2.11 5.27 3.25
C TYR A 39 -1.14 6.44 3.48
N ASN A 40 -0.19 6.62 2.56
CA ASN A 40 0.86 7.64 2.68
C ASN A 40 0.28 9.08 2.71
N GLU A 41 -0.72 9.37 1.90
CA GLU A 41 -1.43 10.65 1.94
C GLU A 41 -2.16 10.87 3.26
N GLY A 42 -2.88 9.85 3.77
CA GLY A 42 -3.56 9.88 5.07
C GLY A 42 -2.57 10.12 6.21
N PHE A 43 -1.46 9.39 6.20
CA PHE A 43 -0.39 9.53 7.20
C PHE A 43 0.19 10.94 7.19
N ASN A 44 0.56 11.47 6.03
CA ASN A 44 1.15 12.80 5.88
C ASN A 44 0.19 13.94 6.29
N SER A 45 -1.11 13.74 6.06
CA SER A 45 -2.15 14.70 6.44
C SER A 45 -2.69 14.49 7.86
N LYS A 46 -2.27 13.44 8.57
CA LYS A 46 -2.81 13.00 9.88
C LYS A 46 -4.30 12.68 9.82
N ASP A 47 -4.77 12.18 8.70
CA ASP A 47 -6.15 11.75 8.51
C ASP A 47 -6.26 10.28 8.90
N VAL A 48 -6.67 10.04 10.16
CA VAL A 48 -6.81 8.68 10.71
C VAL A 48 -7.81 7.86 9.91
N ASP A 49 -8.93 8.44 9.48
CA ASP A 49 -9.96 7.70 8.75
C ASP A 49 -9.44 7.30 7.36
N LYS A 50 -8.67 8.17 6.71
CA LYS A 50 -8.01 7.86 5.43
C LYS A 50 -6.98 6.75 5.59
N VAL A 51 -6.09 6.83 6.59
CA VAL A 51 -5.14 5.75 6.91
C VAL A 51 -5.88 4.44 7.15
N MET A 52 -6.87 4.44 8.02
CA MET A 52 -7.59 3.23 8.39
C MET A 52 -8.49 2.67 7.29
N SER A 53 -8.77 3.45 6.23
CA SER A 53 -9.57 2.99 5.08
C SER A 53 -8.92 1.91 4.23
N VAL A 54 -7.59 1.73 4.35
CA VAL A 54 -6.82 0.73 3.60
C VAL A 54 -6.71 -0.60 4.34
N TYR A 55 -7.02 -0.64 5.63
CA TYR A 55 -6.96 -1.85 6.46
C TYR A 55 -8.30 -2.59 6.51
N ILE A 56 -8.22 -3.91 6.69
CA ILE A 56 -9.42 -4.74 6.88
C ILE A 56 -10.13 -4.35 8.18
N PRO A 57 -11.45 -4.08 8.14
CA PRO A 57 -12.20 -3.75 9.35
C PRO A 57 -12.39 -4.95 10.27
N GLY A 58 -12.61 -4.68 11.56
CA GLY A 58 -12.91 -5.68 12.58
C GLY A 58 -11.69 -6.40 13.13
N LYS A 59 -11.88 -7.64 13.61
CA LYS A 59 -10.89 -8.37 14.41
C LYS A 59 -9.81 -9.10 13.59
N GLN A 60 -9.90 -9.09 12.26
CA GLN A 60 -8.99 -9.84 11.39
C GLN A 60 -7.67 -9.12 11.13
N LEU A 61 -7.59 -7.81 11.38
CA LEU A 61 -6.35 -7.05 11.26
C LEU A 61 -5.34 -7.51 12.31
N PHE A 62 -4.09 -7.69 11.88
CA PHE A 62 -2.96 -7.97 12.76
C PHE A 62 -1.77 -7.10 12.35
N VAL A 63 -1.15 -6.43 13.34
CA VAL A 63 -0.01 -5.56 13.06
C VAL A 63 1.10 -5.76 14.10
N PHE A 64 2.33 -5.97 13.62
CA PHE A 64 3.54 -5.73 14.39
C PHE A 64 4.06 -4.32 14.09
N ASP A 65 4.01 -3.44 15.07
CA ASP A 65 4.47 -2.07 14.90
C ASP A 65 5.88 -1.85 15.47
N LEU A 66 6.44 -0.67 15.19
CA LEU A 66 7.78 -0.25 15.62
C LEU A 66 7.85 0.05 17.11
N VAL A 67 6.74 0.45 17.70
CA VAL A 67 6.62 0.90 19.08
C VAL A 67 5.75 -0.04 19.91
N PRO A 68 5.90 -0.06 21.24
CA PRO A 68 4.97 -0.81 22.10
C PRO A 68 3.51 -0.35 21.94
N PRO A 69 2.56 -1.30 22.05
CA PRO A 69 2.74 -2.72 22.32
C PRO A 69 3.34 -3.48 21.14
N ARG A 70 3.84 -4.71 21.36
CA ARG A 70 4.45 -5.53 20.31
C ARG A 70 3.53 -5.86 19.15
N GLU A 71 2.21 -5.84 19.39
CA GLU A 71 1.20 -6.23 18.42
C GLU A 71 -0.10 -5.47 18.64
N TYR A 72 -0.78 -5.17 17.54
CA TYR A 72 -2.16 -4.71 17.53
C TYR A 72 -3.06 -5.78 16.93
N LYS A 73 -4.17 -6.10 17.60
CA LYS A 73 -5.20 -7.06 17.15
C LYS A 73 -6.51 -6.34 16.94
N GLY A 74 -6.90 -6.25 15.68
CA GLY A 74 -8.15 -5.61 15.26
C GLY A 74 -8.02 -4.13 14.88
N TRP A 75 -8.90 -3.74 13.99
CA TRP A 75 -8.96 -2.42 13.38
C TRP A 75 -9.10 -1.27 14.39
N ASP A 76 -9.98 -1.44 15.39
CA ASP A 76 -10.22 -0.40 16.40
C ASP A 76 -8.98 -0.13 17.27
N ALA A 77 -8.23 -1.19 17.59
CA ALA A 77 -7.00 -1.06 18.38
C ALA A 77 -5.94 -0.27 17.61
N TYR A 78 -5.78 -0.56 16.32
CA TYR A 78 -4.80 0.12 15.48
C TYR A 78 -5.22 1.56 15.13
N LYS A 79 -6.54 1.80 14.93
CA LYS A 79 -7.06 3.16 14.78
C LYS A 79 -6.72 4.04 15.99
N LYS A 80 -6.92 3.51 17.20
CA LYS A 80 -6.60 4.23 18.44
C LYS A 80 -5.10 4.55 18.55
N ASP A 81 -4.26 3.68 18.03
CA ASP A 81 -2.81 3.92 17.98
C ASP A 81 -2.49 5.12 17.06
N PHE A 82 -3.04 5.17 15.85
CA PHE A 82 -2.88 6.32 14.95
C PHE A 82 -3.42 7.63 15.54
N GLU A 83 -4.56 7.58 16.25
CA GLU A 83 -5.09 8.75 16.96
C GLU A 83 -4.08 9.26 18.01
N GLY A 84 -3.47 8.35 18.77
CA GLY A 84 -2.41 8.64 19.73
C GLY A 84 -1.16 9.20 19.07
N LEU A 85 -0.64 8.50 18.06
CA LEU A 85 0.54 8.88 17.30
C LEU A 85 0.42 10.29 16.72
N PHE A 86 -0.66 10.57 15.99
CA PHE A 86 -0.85 11.88 15.37
C PHE A 86 -1.02 13.01 16.39
N SER A 87 -1.49 12.69 17.59
CA SER A 87 -1.58 13.67 18.68
C SER A 87 -0.22 14.07 19.25
N GLU A 88 0.83 13.23 19.13
CA GLU A 88 2.15 13.51 19.69
C GLU A 88 3.01 14.42 18.82
N PHE A 89 2.67 14.59 17.54
CA PHE A 89 3.44 15.39 16.60
C PHE A 89 2.73 16.70 16.25
N THR A 90 3.51 17.78 16.09
CA THR A 90 3.03 19.09 15.63
C THR A 90 3.40 19.29 14.14
N GLY A 91 2.60 20.09 13.43
CA GLY A 91 2.86 20.36 12.01
C GLY A 91 2.66 19.15 11.08
N PRO A 92 3.05 19.29 9.82
CA PRO A 92 2.92 18.22 8.83
C PRO A 92 3.89 17.08 9.11
N MET A 93 3.44 15.85 8.86
CA MET A 93 4.30 14.68 8.84
C MET A 93 4.83 14.48 7.42
N LYS A 94 6.05 13.96 7.31
CA LYS A 94 6.66 13.60 6.03
C LYS A 94 7.01 12.14 6.07
N ASN A 95 6.19 11.32 5.45
CA ASN A 95 6.50 9.93 5.17
C ASN A 95 6.64 9.71 3.67
N THR A 96 7.61 8.92 3.28
CA THR A 96 7.87 8.57 1.88
C THR A 96 8.01 7.07 1.79
N ILE A 97 7.29 6.44 0.87
CA ILE A 97 7.40 5.02 0.55
C ILE A 97 8.35 4.88 -0.65
N SER A 98 9.32 3.99 -0.54
CA SER A 98 10.30 3.69 -1.59
C SER A 98 10.57 2.18 -1.66
N GLU A 99 11.26 1.73 -2.71
CA GLU A 99 11.65 0.33 -2.95
C GLU A 99 10.48 -0.65 -2.84
N GLN A 100 9.29 -0.22 -3.24
CA GLN A 100 8.10 -1.02 -3.13
C GLN A 100 8.09 -2.17 -4.13
N THR A 101 7.81 -3.37 -3.63
CA THR A 101 7.53 -4.57 -4.43
C THR A 101 6.17 -5.12 -4.08
N ILE A 102 5.42 -5.60 -5.07
CA ILE A 102 4.09 -6.19 -4.90
C ILE A 102 4.01 -7.48 -5.72
N HIS A 103 3.62 -8.56 -5.06
CA HIS A 103 3.42 -9.88 -5.65
C HIS A 103 1.97 -10.32 -5.45
N VAL A 104 1.22 -10.48 -6.54
CA VAL A 104 -0.19 -10.86 -6.52
C VAL A 104 -0.35 -12.34 -6.83
N VAL A 105 -1.11 -13.05 -5.97
CA VAL A 105 -1.43 -14.48 -6.11
C VAL A 105 -2.95 -14.67 -5.91
N GLY A 106 -3.71 -14.55 -6.99
CA GLY A 106 -5.17 -14.62 -6.93
C GLY A 106 -5.78 -13.46 -6.12
N SER A 107 -6.50 -13.77 -5.05
CA SER A 107 -7.10 -12.78 -4.13
C SER A 107 -6.20 -12.45 -2.93
N LEU A 108 -4.98 -12.94 -2.91
CA LEU A 108 -3.95 -12.64 -1.93
C LEU A 108 -2.80 -11.90 -2.62
N ALA A 109 -2.18 -10.96 -1.92
CA ALA A 109 -0.94 -10.36 -2.35
C ALA A 109 -0.05 -10.13 -1.12
N TYR A 110 1.24 -9.98 -1.38
CA TYR A 110 2.20 -9.51 -0.38
C TYR A 110 3.16 -8.51 -1.02
N GLY A 111 3.69 -7.63 -0.20
CA GLY A 111 4.66 -6.64 -0.63
C GLY A 111 5.61 -6.26 0.49
N HIS A 112 6.65 -5.57 0.13
CA HIS A 112 7.52 -4.88 1.07
C HIS A 112 7.94 -3.53 0.50
N ASN A 113 8.27 -2.63 1.41
CA ASN A 113 8.74 -1.29 1.09
C ASN A 113 9.65 -0.74 2.19
N ILE A 114 10.30 0.37 1.88
CA ILE A 114 11.02 1.19 2.85
C ILE A 114 10.21 2.46 3.09
N GLN A 115 9.91 2.74 4.34
CA GLN A 115 9.26 3.98 4.76
C GLN A 115 10.29 4.88 5.43
N SER A 116 10.43 6.11 4.93
CA SER A 116 11.31 7.13 5.50
C SER A 116 10.47 8.28 6.04
N GLY A 117 10.51 8.47 7.35
CA GLY A 117 9.71 9.47 8.05
C GLY A 117 10.56 10.61 8.65
N GLU A 118 10.02 11.83 8.62
CA GLU A 118 10.53 12.99 9.35
C GLU A 118 9.36 13.71 10.01
N PHE A 119 9.38 13.79 11.34
CA PHE A 119 8.26 14.27 12.15
C PHE A 119 8.76 15.24 13.22
N THR A 120 7.99 16.29 13.51
CA THR A 120 8.29 17.24 14.59
C THR A 120 7.43 16.92 15.81
N ALA A 121 8.06 16.47 16.89
CA ALA A 121 7.39 16.20 18.15
C ALA A 121 6.92 17.49 18.85
N LYS A 122 6.02 17.38 19.82
CA LYS A 122 5.48 18.53 20.58
C LYS A 122 6.54 19.34 21.32
N ASP A 123 7.65 18.70 21.70
CA ASP A 123 8.80 19.37 22.33
C ASP A 123 9.71 20.10 21.32
N GLY A 124 9.34 20.11 20.04
CA GLY A 124 10.07 20.74 18.95
C GLY A 124 11.21 19.91 18.36
N LYS A 125 11.45 18.70 18.86
CA LYS A 125 12.47 17.82 18.31
C LYS A 125 12.02 17.19 17.02
N THR A 126 12.94 17.06 16.06
CA THR A 126 12.72 16.31 14.83
C THR A 126 13.11 14.84 15.04
N VAL A 127 12.18 13.95 14.78
CA VAL A 127 12.38 12.50 14.72
C VAL A 127 12.54 12.10 13.26
N LYS A 128 13.62 11.37 12.95
CA LYS A 128 13.85 10.75 11.63
C LYS A 128 13.91 9.26 11.80
N ILE A 129 13.21 8.53 10.95
CA ILE A 129 13.11 7.09 11.04
C ILE A 129 13.09 6.49 9.62
N VAL A 130 13.79 5.36 9.46
CA VAL A 130 13.72 4.51 8.28
C VAL A 130 13.30 3.12 8.73
N ALA A 131 12.14 2.70 8.29
CA ALA A 131 11.54 1.42 8.65
C ALA A 131 11.41 0.50 7.43
N ARG A 132 11.44 -0.80 7.69
CA ARG A 132 11.08 -1.84 6.73
C ARG A 132 9.65 -2.26 7.02
N THR A 133 8.81 -2.23 6.00
CA THR A 133 7.41 -2.65 6.08
C THR A 133 7.17 -3.85 5.18
N THR A 134 6.44 -4.82 5.69
CA THR A 134 5.92 -5.96 4.91
C THR A 134 4.43 -6.05 5.12
N ASP A 135 3.69 -6.06 4.01
CA ASP A 135 2.23 -6.08 4.01
C ASP A 135 1.70 -7.34 3.35
N ILE A 136 0.63 -7.87 3.93
CA ILE A 136 -0.22 -8.89 3.32
C ILE A 136 -1.57 -8.26 2.99
N TYR A 137 -1.97 -8.39 1.72
CA TYR A 137 -3.21 -7.83 1.21
C TYR A 137 -4.20 -8.94 0.84
N ARG A 138 -5.48 -8.67 1.03
CA ARG A 138 -6.58 -9.53 0.54
C ARG A 138 -7.55 -8.72 -0.30
N LYS A 139 -7.99 -9.33 -1.41
CA LYS A 139 -9.07 -8.79 -2.23
C LYS A 139 -10.41 -9.28 -1.71
N ILE A 140 -11.21 -8.37 -1.17
CA ILE A 140 -12.51 -8.65 -0.56
C ILE A 140 -13.56 -7.81 -1.30
N ASN A 141 -14.55 -8.47 -1.89
CA ASN A 141 -15.60 -7.79 -2.68
C ASN A 141 -15.03 -6.84 -3.73
N GLY A 142 -13.93 -7.24 -4.39
CA GLY A 142 -13.27 -6.46 -5.44
C GLY A 142 -12.31 -5.38 -4.94
N LYS A 143 -12.24 -5.10 -3.63
CA LYS A 143 -11.34 -4.11 -3.01
C LYS A 143 -10.15 -4.80 -2.33
N TRP A 144 -8.94 -4.32 -2.58
CA TRP A 144 -7.75 -4.73 -1.84
C TRP A 144 -7.70 -4.03 -0.48
N LEU A 145 -7.32 -4.77 0.58
CA LEU A 145 -7.16 -4.28 1.94
C LEU A 145 -5.94 -4.95 2.58
N ILE A 146 -5.21 -4.21 3.41
CA ILE A 146 -4.15 -4.76 4.27
C ILE A 146 -4.82 -5.60 5.37
N VAL A 147 -4.38 -6.83 5.52
CA VAL A 147 -4.88 -7.76 6.57
C VAL A 147 -3.84 -8.04 7.62
N GLU A 148 -2.56 -7.91 7.28
CA GLU A 148 -1.43 -8.04 8.19
C GLU A 148 -0.33 -7.07 7.76
N GLU A 149 0.32 -6.42 8.73
CA GLU A 149 1.45 -5.52 8.53
C GLU A 149 2.55 -5.84 9.52
N HIS A 150 3.79 -5.77 9.09
CA HIS A 150 4.95 -5.91 9.94
C HIS A 150 5.95 -4.78 9.65
N ASN A 151 6.09 -3.91 10.61
CA ASN A 151 7.07 -2.85 10.63
C ASN A 151 8.29 -3.26 11.46
N SER A 152 9.50 -2.93 10.99
CA SER A 152 10.72 -3.27 11.70
C SER A 152 11.84 -2.28 11.44
N ILE A 153 12.75 -2.20 12.42
CA ILE A 153 13.97 -1.40 12.36
C ILE A 153 15.15 -2.33 12.73
N PRO A 154 16.30 -2.24 12.01
CA PRO A 154 17.48 -2.99 12.38
C PRO A 154 17.98 -2.61 13.78
N VAL A 155 18.60 -3.55 14.47
CA VAL A 155 19.32 -3.31 15.71
C VAL A 155 20.82 -3.38 15.44
N ASP A 156 21.55 -2.36 15.82
CA ASP A 156 23.00 -2.36 15.85
C ASP A 156 23.46 -3.24 17.01
N LEU A 157 24.09 -4.35 16.72
CA LEU A 157 24.49 -5.35 17.74
C LEU A 157 25.66 -4.90 18.60
N ASP A 158 26.49 -3.97 18.14
CA ASP A 158 27.62 -3.44 18.92
C ASP A 158 27.14 -2.46 20.00
N THR A 159 26.16 -1.67 19.67
CA THR A 159 25.60 -0.65 20.59
C THR A 159 24.30 -1.08 21.26
N MET A 160 23.68 -2.16 20.80
CA MET A 160 22.34 -2.63 21.22
C MET A 160 21.25 -1.57 21.08
N LYS A 161 21.41 -0.65 20.11
CA LYS A 161 20.44 0.42 19.83
C LYS A 161 19.75 0.20 18.50
N PRO A 162 18.51 0.70 18.34
CA PRO A 162 17.85 0.69 17.02
C PRO A 162 18.63 1.60 16.05
N ASP A 163 18.84 1.10 14.84
CA ASP A 163 19.38 1.89 13.74
C ASP A 163 18.21 2.59 13.02
N LEU A 164 17.96 3.83 13.39
CA LEU A 164 16.80 4.59 12.94
C LEU A 164 16.98 5.22 11.55
N THR A 165 18.20 5.29 11.02
CA THR A 165 18.49 6.18 9.90
C THR A 165 19.34 5.60 8.78
N SER A 166 19.88 4.39 8.93
CA SER A 166 20.60 3.75 7.84
C SER A 166 19.68 3.52 6.64
N LYS A 167 20.26 3.69 5.46
CA LYS A 167 19.57 3.44 4.20
C LYS A 167 20.04 2.12 3.62
N PRO A 168 19.20 1.44 2.80
CA PRO A 168 19.60 0.28 2.03
C PRO A 168 20.81 0.53 1.17
#